data_c2e4c078cf91990746d254bb0c61f654
#
_entry.id   c2e4c078cf91990746d254bb0c61f654
#
_cell.length_a   1.000
_cell.length_b   1.000
_cell.length_c   1.000
_cell.angle_alpha   90.00
_cell.angle_beta   90.00
_cell.angle_gamma   90.00
#
_symmetry.space_group_name_H-M   'P 1'
#
loop_
_entity.id
_entity.type
_entity.pdbx_description
1 polymer ?
#
loop_
_entity_poly.entity_id
_entity_poly.type
_entity_poly.pdbx_seq_one_letter_code
_entity_poly.pdbx_strand_id
1 'polypeptide(L)'
;MVTYRGATYPWECDQIGHMNITWYTSKFDQANWNLFAAVGITPSYLREGNFGVAGVQQNITYKRELMAGDVIEVRSRILEIREKVIRFLHEMMTAETQEIAATCEITAVHLDRRTRKSCPFPEAVRNAAEAQVG
;
A
#
# COMPACT_ATOMS: atom_id res chain seq x y z
N MET A 1 0.80 9.12 6.81
CA MET A 1 0.61 8.05 7.81
C MET A 1 1.65 6.98 7.55
N VAL A 2 2.25 6.46 8.60
CA VAL A 2 3.21 5.35 8.48
C VAL A 2 2.42 4.05 8.34
N THR A 3 2.68 3.32 7.24
CA THR A 3 1.95 2.08 6.92
C THR A 3 2.82 0.84 6.95
N TYR A 4 4.12 1.00 7.04
CA TYR A 4 5.05 -0.12 7.14
C TYR A 4 6.36 0.33 7.77
N ARG A 5 6.95 -0.53 8.60
CA ARG A 5 8.32 -0.42 9.08
C ARG A 5 8.96 -1.79 9.07
N GLY A 6 10.20 -1.85 8.67
CA GLY A 6 10.97 -3.08 8.66
C GLY A 6 12.41 -2.83 8.30
N ALA A 7 13.16 -3.89 8.14
CA ALA A 7 14.56 -3.83 7.75
C ALA A 7 14.77 -4.58 6.44
N THR A 8 15.84 -4.23 5.75
CA THR A 8 16.29 -4.97 4.58
C THR A 8 17.25 -6.06 5.06
N TYR A 9 16.90 -7.31 4.82
CA TYR A 9 17.72 -8.45 5.20
C TYR A 9 18.56 -8.96 4.02
N PRO A 10 19.69 -9.63 4.28
CA PRO A 10 20.57 -10.12 3.20
C PRO A 10 19.85 -11.03 2.18
N TRP A 11 18.88 -11.84 2.62
CA TRP A 11 18.13 -12.72 1.71
C TRP A 11 17.15 -11.97 0.80
N GLU A 12 16.94 -10.69 1.05
CA GLU A 12 16.12 -9.82 0.19
C GLU A 12 16.96 -9.15 -0.90
N CYS A 13 18.27 -9.28 -0.80
CA CYS A 13 19.19 -8.69 -1.76
C CYS A 13 19.53 -9.71 -2.87
N ASP A 14 19.78 -9.18 -4.05
CA ASP A 14 20.23 -10.00 -5.18
C ASP A 14 21.76 -10.02 -5.28
N GLN A 15 22.26 -10.65 -6.32
CA GLN A 15 23.71 -10.78 -6.54
C GLN A 15 24.42 -9.45 -6.82
N ILE A 16 23.65 -8.38 -7.11
CA ILE A 16 24.23 -7.05 -7.30
C ILE A 16 24.48 -6.36 -5.95
N GLY A 17 23.84 -6.84 -4.88
CA GLY A 17 24.11 -6.39 -3.51
C GLY A 17 23.07 -5.44 -2.92
N HIS A 18 21.94 -5.20 -3.60
CA HIS A 18 20.87 -4.38 -3.06
C HIS A 18 19.53 -5.10 -3.10
N MET A 19 18.56 -4.56 -2.38
CA MET A 19 17.24 -5.17 -2.28
C MET A 19 16.66 -5.39 -3.67
N ASN A 20 16.25 -6.64 -3.93
CA ASN A 20 15.65 -7.01 -5.19
C ASN A 20 14.26 -6.41 -5.35
N ILE A 21 13.88 -6.09 -6.59
CA ILE A 21 12.63 -5.40 -6.87
C ILE A 21 11.40 -6.15 -6.38
N THR A 22 11.45 -7.48 -6.26
CA THR A 22 10.31 -8.26 -5.74
C THR A 22 9.98 -7.90 -4.31
N TRP A 23 10.95 -7.50 -3.51
CA TRP A 23 10.75 -7.14 -2.11
C TRP A 23 10.15 -5.75 -1.93
N TYR A 24 10.36 -4.84 -2.88
CA TYR A 24 9.64 -3.55 -2.87
C TYR A 24 8.14 -3.79 -2.98
N THR A 25 7.72 -4.62 -3.93
CA THR A 25 6.30 -4.95 -4.10
C THR A 25 5.72 -5.61 -2.86
N SER A 26 6.44 -6.54 -2.25
CA SER A 26 6.00 -7.20 -1.02
C SER A 26 5.77 -6.22 0.12
N LYS A 27 6.68 -5.27 0.31
CA LYS A 27 6.57 -4.28 1.38
C LYS A 27 5.46 -3.26 1.09
N PHE A 28 5.29 -2.87 -0.16
CA PHE A 28 4.16 -2.02 -0.56
C PHE A 28 2.82 -2.73 -0.36
N ASP A 29 2.76 -4.03 -0.58
CA ASP A 29 1.53 -4.80 -0.32
C ASP A 29 1.19 -4.81 1.17
N GLN A 30 2.17 -4.99 2.03
CA GLN A 30 1.95 -4.88 3.48
C GLN A 30 1.45 -3.48 3.87
N ALA A 31 2.00 -2.46 3.23
CA ALA A 31 1.54 -1.07 3.42
C ALA A 31 0.08 -0.89 2.97
N ASN A 32 -0.33 -1.56 1.88
CA ASN A 32 -1.72 -1.53 1.42
C ASN A 32 -2.68 -1.97 2.54
N TRP A 33 -2.41 -3.12 3.14
CA TRP A 33 -3.28 -3.67 4.16
C TRP A 33 -3.33 -2.82 5.42
N ASN A 34 -2.23 -2.20 5.79
CA ASN A 34 -2.19 -1.27 6.92
C ASN A 34 -2.97 0.00 6.62
N LEU A 35 -2.86 0.52 5.40
CA LEU A 35 -3.63 1.69 4.98
C LEU A 35 -5.13 1.38 4.96
N PHE A 36 -5.50 0.24 4.39
CA PHE A 36 -6.90 -0.18 4.33
C PHE A 36 -7.50 -0.33 5.73
N ALA A 37 -6.78 -0.98 6.64
CA ALA A 37 -7.23 -1.12 8.02
C ALA A 37 -7.49 0.23 8.69
N ALA A 38 -6.67 1.23 8.39
CA ALA A 38 -6.79 2.56 8.96
C ALA A 38 -8.08 3.28 8.53
N VAL A 39 -8.69 2.88 7.41
CA VAL A 39 -9.94 3.47 6.93
C VAL A 39 -11.13 2.50 7.08
N GLY A 40 -10.96 1.44 7.85
CA GLY A 40 -12.05 0.51 8.17
C GLY A 40 -12.15 -0.71 7.26
N ILE A 41 -11.27 -0.85 6.27
CA ILE A 41 -11.20 -2.06 5.44
C ILE A 41 -10.30 -3.07 6.14
N THR A 42 -10.86 -3.72 7.15
CA THR A 42 -10.16 -4.70 7.98
C THR A 42 -10.40 -6.13 7.45
N PRO A 43 -9.62 -7.12 7.91
CA PRO A 43 -9.92 -8.51 7.55
C PRO A 43 -11.33 -8.95 7.91
N SER A 44 -11.87 -8.53 9.07
CA SER A 44 -13.25 -8.86 9.44
C SER A 44 -14.27 -8.19 8.53
N TYR A 45 -14.05 -6.94 8.16
CA TYR A 45 -14.89 -6.25 7.18
C TYR A 45 -14.98 -7.03 5.87
N LEU A 46 -13.84 -7.47 5.35
CA LEU A 46 -13.79 -8.21 4.10
C LEU A 46 -14.50 -9.56 4.20
N ARG A 47 -14.28 -10.28 5.31
CA ARG A 47 -14.90 -11.60 5.51
C ARG A 47 -16.41 -11.50 5.75
N GLU A 48 -16.82 -10.64 6.65
CA GLU A 48 -18.23 -10.51 7.05
C GLU A 48 -19.10 -9.96 5.92
N GLY A 49 -18.61 -8.96 5.20
CA GLY A 49 -19.32 -8.37 4.08
C GLY A 49 -19.13 -9.10 2.76
N ASN A 50 -18.25 -10.08 2.72
CA ASN A 50 -17.85 -10.76 1.50
C ASN A 50 -17.35 -9.82 0.42
N PHE A 51 -16.57 -8.81 0.84
CA PHE A 51 -15.98 -7.81 -0.02
C PHE A 51 -14.53 -8.13 -0.36
N GLY A 52 -14.02 -7.47 -1.38
CA GLY A 52 -12.61 -7.48 -1.74
C GLY A 52 -12.17 -6.11 -2.23
N VAL A 53 -10.87 -5.93 -2.26
CA VAL A 53 -10.25 -4.75 -2.88
C VAL A 53 -9.17 -5.27 -3.81
N ALA A 54 -9.31 -4.97 -5.09
CA ALA A 54 -8.38 -5.43 -6.12
C ALA A 54 -7.56 -4.28 -6.67
N GLY A 55 -6.24 -4.42 -6.63
CA GLY A 55 -5.35 -3.49 -7.33
C GLY A 55 -5.46 -3.70 -8.83
N VAL A 56 -5.84 -2.65 -9.56
CA VAL A 56 -5.99 -2.72 -11.02
C VAL A 56 -4.86 -2.00 -11.75
N GLN A 57 -4.13 -1.15 -11.05
CA GLN A 57 -2.97 -0.48 -11.60
C GLN A 57 -1.98 -0.18 -10.49
N GLN A 58 -0.71 -0.45 -10.76
CA GLN A 58 0.38 -0.16 -9.84
C GLN A 58 1.52 0.47 -10.63
N ASN A 59 1.96 1.64 -10.17
CA ASN A 59 3.05 2.37 -10.81
C ASN A 59 4.16 2.59 -9.80
N ILE A 60 5.26 1.86 -9.96
CA ILE A 60 6.41 1.93 -9.06
C ILE A 60 7.55 2.67 -9.73
N THR A 61 8.14 3.62 -9.02
CA THR A 61 9.35 4.32 -9.45
C THR A 61 10.44 4.07 -8.42
N TYR A 62 11.61 3.60 -8.90
CA TYR A 62 12.78 3.33 -8.07
C TYR A 62 13.73 4.51 -8.17
N LYS A 63 14.13 5.07 -7.02
CA LYS A 63 14.93 6.29 -6.97
C LYS A 63 16.30 6.08 -6.32
N ARG A 64 16.38 5.17 -5.34
CA ARG A 64 17.62 4.86 -4.63
C ARG A 64 17.67 3.38 -4.31
N GLU A 65 18.89 2.85 -4.21
CA GLU A 65 19.11 1.48 -3.80
C GLU A 65 18.98 1.35 -2.28
N LEU A 66 18.45 0.22 -1.85
CA LEU A 66 18.38 -0.16 -0.44
C LEU A 66 19.30 -1.34 -0.21
N MET A 67 20.11 -1.25 0.84
CA MET A 67 21.16 -2.22 1.15
C MET A 67 20.76 -3.06 2.36
N ALA A 68 21.35 -4.25 2.50
CA ALA A 68 21.16 -5.06 3.70
C ALA A 68 21.48 -4.23 4.96
N GLY A 69 20.59 -4.27 5.93
CA GLY A 69 20.71 -3.51 7.16
C GLY A 69 19.97 -2.17 7.17
N ASP A 70 19.53 -1.69 6.02
CA ASP A 70 18.75 -0.44 5.98
C ASP A 70 17.41 -0.65 6.67
N VAL A 71 17.04 0.29 7.53
CA VAL A 71 15.72 0.34 8.16
C VAL A 71 14.79 1.15 7.27
N ILE A 72 13.66 0.55 6.94
CA ILE A 72 12.72 1.08 5.95
C ILE A 72 11.44 1.56 6.64
N GLU A 73 10.94 2.68 6.18
CA GLU A 73 9.63 3.19 6.54
C GLU A 73 8.85 3.47 5.26
N VAL A 74 7.58 3.09 5.24
CA VAL A 74 6.66 3.48 4.17
C VAL A 74 5.63 4.43 4.75
N ARG A 75 5.49 5.57 4.12
CA ARG A 75 4.43 6.55 4.42
C ARG A 75 3.45 6.57 3.27
N SER A 76 2.19 6.65 3.62
CA SER A 76 1.11 6.56 2.64
C SER A 76 0.12 7.69 2.82
N ARG A 77 -0.48 8.08 1.70
CA ARG A 77 -1.58 9.03 1.69
C ARG A 77 -2.59 8.64 0.62
N ILE A 78 -3.85 8.92 0.89
CA ILE A 78 -4.91 8.71 -0.07
C ILE A 78 -4.96 9.93 -0.98
N LEU A 79 -4.91 9.69 -2.29
CA LEU A 79 -4.98 10.74 -3.29
C LEU A 79 -6.43 11.06 -3.65
N GLU A 80 -7.26 10.02 -3.74
CA GLU A 80 -8.64 10.16 -4.19
C GLU A 80 -9.44 8.95 -3.74
N ILE A 81 -10.70 9.17 -3.37
CA ILE A 81 -11.66 8.11 -3.22
C ILE A 81 -12.95 8.49 -3.96
N ARG A 82 -13.44 7.55 -4.77
CA ARG A 82 -14.69 7.64 -5.51
C ARG A 82 -15.66 6.60 -4.98
N GLU A 83 -16.78 6.44 -5.67
CA GLU A 83 -17.79 5.46 -5.28
C GLU A 83 -17.26 4.04 -5.16
N LYS A 84 -16.45 3.61 -6.12
CA LYS A 84 -15.94 2.22 -6.22
C LYS A 84 -14.42 2.12 -6.31
N VAL A 85 -13.71 3.24 -6.37
CA VAL A 85 -12.28 3.29 -6.68
C VAL A 85 -11.55 4.13 -5.63
N ILE A 86 -10.39 3.66 -5.21
CA ILE A 86 -9.48 4.40 -4.34
C ILE A 86 -8.11 4.47 -5.01
N ARG A 87 -7.49 5.66 -4.96
CA ARG A 87 -6.12 5.87 -5.40
C ARG A 87 -5.29 6.36 -4.24
N PHE A 88 -4.11 5.79 -4.08
CA PHE A 88 -3.22 6.16 -2.98
C PHE A 88 -1.76 6.05 -3.40
N LEU A 89 -0.91 6.72 -2.65
CA LEU A 89 0.53 6.79 -2.88
C LEU A 89 1.28 6.28 -1.66
N HIS A 90 2.23 5.40 -1.91
CA HIS A 90 3.23 4.97 -0.93
C HIS A 90 4.58 5.59 -1.26
N GLU A 91 5.26 6.07 -0.24
CA GLU A 91 6.64 6.53 -0.32
C GLU A 91 7.49 5.69 0.61
N MET A 92 8.41 4.92 0.04
CA MET A 92 9.36 4.09 0.80
C MET A 92 10.65 4.85 1.00
N MET A 93 11.13 4.91 2.22
CA MET A 93 12.32 5.68 2.57
C MET A 93 13.18 4.96 3.60
N THR A 94 14.44 5.32 3.68
CA THR A 94 15.27 4.91 4.82
C THR A 94 14.84 5.72 6.04
N ALA A 95 14.66 5.06 7.16
CA ALA A 95 14.26 5.74 8.39
C ALA A 95 15.35 6.69 8.90
N GLU A 96 16.61 6.39 8.62
CA GLU A 96 17.75 7.17 9.06
C GLU A 96 17.81 8.56 8.40
N THR A 97 17.69 8.61 7.08
CA THR A 97 17.88 9.85 6.32
C THR A 97 16.59 10.47 5.81
N GLN A 98 15.48 9.71 5.82
CA GLN A 98 14.20 10.12 5.26
C GLN A 98 14.24 10.33 3.74
N GLU A 99 15.29 9.84 3.07
CA GLU A 99 15.39 9.91 1.62
C GLU A 99 14.48 8.87 0.97
N ILE A 100 13.71 9.29 -0.02
CA ILE A 100 12.78 8.41 -0.73
C ILE A 100 13.56 7.47 -1.64
N ALA A 101 13.42 6.17 -1.41
CA ALA A 101 14.03 5.12 -2.19
C ALA A 101 13.13 4.65 -3.34
N ALA A 102 11.82 4.64 -3.12
CA ALA A 102 10.85 4.24 -4.13
C ALA A 102 9.48 4.83 -3.82
N THR A 103 8.67 4.97 -4.85
CA THR A 103 7.27 5.37 -4.72
C THR A 103 6.38 4.37 -5.42
N CYS A 104 5.15 4.21 -4.94
CA CYS A 104 4.17 3.33 -5.55
C CYS A 104 2.80 3.99 -5.53
N GLU A 105 2.28 4.31 -6.71
CA GLU A 105 0.93 4.80 -6.86
C GLU A 105 0.03 3.65 -7.27
N ILE A 106 -1.05 3.44 -6.52
CA ILE A 106 -1.96 2.32 -6.75
C ILE A 106 -3.37 2.83 -6.96
N THR A 107 -4.04 2.23 -7.95
CA THR A 107 -5.47 2.35 -8.15
C THR A 107 -6.10 1.01 -7.82
N ALA A 108 -7.06 1.00 -6.91
CA ALA A 108 -7.73 -0.21 -6.47
C ALA A 108 -9.25 -0.05 -6.54
N VAL A 109 -9.95 -1.17 -6.75
CA VAL A 109 -11.40 -1.21 -6.93
C VAL A 109 -12.02 -2.05 -5.83
N HIS A 110 -13.08 -1.52 -5.22
CA HIS A 110 -13.90 -2.25 -4.26
C HIS A 110 -14.85 -3.18 -5.01
N LEU A 111 -14.94 -4.42 -4.57
CA LEU A 111 -15.76 -5.41 -5.26
C LEU A 111 -16.52 -6.31 -4.29
N ASP A 112 -17.60 -6.87 -4.83
CA ASP A 112 -18.37 -7.93 -4.20
C ASP A 112 -17.77 -9.27 -4.65
N ARG A 113 -17.31 -10.11 -3.70
CA ARG A 113 -16.68 -11.38 -4.03
C ARG A 113 -17.69 -12.43 -4.53
N ARG A 114 -18.97 -12.26 -4.26
CA ARG A 114 -20.01 -13.19 -4.73
C ARG A 114 -20.26 -13.01 -6.22
N THR A 115 -20.48 -11.76 -6.64
CA THR A 115 -20.76 -11.43 -8.04
C THR A 115 -19.50 -11.20 -8.85
N ARG A 116 -18.37 -10.95 -8.16
CA ARG A 116 -17.09 -10.60 -8.74
C ARG A 116 -17.14 -9.29 -9.56
N LYS A 117 -18.06 -8.43 -9.20
CA LYS A 117 -18.24 -7.11 -9.82
C LYS A 117 -17.87 -6.00 -8.83
N SER A 118 -17.47 -4.86 -9.37
CA SER A 118 -17.25 -3.69 -8.55
C SER A 118 -18.53 -3.27 -7.84
N CYS A 119 -18.38 -2.78 -6.62
CA CYS A 119 -19.52 -2.27 -5.85
C CYS A 119 -19.05 -1.08 -4.99
N PRO A 120 -19.99 -0.20 -4.59
CA PRO A 120 -19.64 0.98 -3.82
C PRO A 120 -19.00 0.66 -2.48
N PHE A 121 -18.05 1.50 -2.08
CA PHE A 121 -17.58 1.49 -0.70
C PHE A 121 -18.74 1.88 0.23
N PRO A 122 -18.86 1.25 1.41
CA PRO A 122 -19.77 1.74 2.43
C PRO A 122 -19.46 3.19 2.81
N GLU A 123 -20.48 3.94 3.19
CA GLU A 123 -20.34 5.35 3.55
C GLU A 123 -19.30 5.58 4.64
N ALA A 124 -19.25 4.74 5.66
CA ALA A 124 -18.29 4.86 6.75
C ALA A 124 -16.85 4.77 6.27
N VAL A 125 -16.55 3.82 5.36
CA VAL A 125 -15.22 3.66 4.75
C VAL A 125 -14.89 4.86 3.89
N ARG A 126 -15.81 5.29 3.08
CA ARG A 126 -15.63 6.43 2.19
C ARG A 126 -15.34 7.71 2.96
N ASN A 127 -16.10 7.97 4.04
CA ASN A 127 -15.88 9.13 4.89
C ASN A 127 -14.51 9.08 5.58
N ALA A 128 -14.14 7.92 6.10
CA ALA A 128 -12.83 7.75 6.74
C ALA A 128 -11.67 7.98 5.74
N ALA A 129 -11.83 7.48 4.52
CA ALA A 129 -10.82 7.68 3.47
C ALA A 129 -10.74 9.14 3.02
N GLU A 130 -11.87 9.80 2.87
CA GLU A 130 -11.90 11.23 2.50
C GLU A 130 -11.21 12.10 3.55
N ALA A 131 -11.34 11.76 4.83
CA ALA A 131 -10.64 12.46 5.90
C ALA A 131 -9.12 12.33 5.82
N GLN A 132 -8.61 11.32 5.11
CA GLN A 132 -7.18 11.06 4.92
C GLN A 132 -6.64 11.55 3.58
N VAL A 133 -7.48 12.16 2.74
CA VAL A 133 -7.04 12.71 1.46
C VAL A 133 -6.15 13.92 1.72
N GLY A 134 -4.96 13.91 1.12
CA GLY A 134 -4.06 15.02 1.32
C GLY A 134 -2.78 15.00 0.49
#